data_63310700296838c7644306b9b8711364
#
_entry.id   63310700296838c7644306b9b8711364
#
_cell.length_a   1.000
_cell.length_b   1.000
_cell.length_c   1.000
_cell.angle_alpha   90.00
_cell.angle_beta   90.00
_cell.angle_gamma   90.00
#
_symmetry.space_group_name_H-M   'P 1'
#
loop_
_entity.id
_entity.type
_entity.pdbx_description
1 polymer ?
#
loop_
_entity_poly.entity_id
_entity_poly.type
_entity_poly.pdbx_seq_one_letter_code
_entity_poly.pdbx_strand_id
1 'polypeptide(L)'
;MDAKIAIKDLRKGFRSLPVVGGIDLDVAPGEFVAIVGPSGCGKSTLMKLLAGFEQPDSGHVAIDGVPVRRPSPNAIVISQQGSVFPWLTVRENLMFGLLDGDPAARAATADHYAEMVGLKGFEKAYPQELSGGMLKRVEIARALAVKPDIVLMDEPFSALDALTALKMRNELLRVLREENHTVLLITHDVEEAIYLADRVVVLSTRPATIRTVFPIAQPHPRKVSQPALQEIKDAILAQLGVLEA
;
A
#
# COMPACT_ATOMS: atom_id res chain seq x y z
N MET A 1 21.55 -6.16 -7.26
CA MET A 1 21.13 -5.34 -6.08
C MET A 1 20.32 -6.26 -5.20
N ASP A 2 20.57 -6.23 -3.90
CA ASP A 2 19.79 -7.05 -2.98
C ASP A 2 18.36 -6.51 -2.88
N ALA A 3 17.38 -7.41 -2.82
CA ALA A 3 15.97 -7.04 -2.72
C ALA A 3 15.68 -6.40 -1.35
N LYS A 4 14.89 -5.31 -1.30
CA LYS A 4 14.37 -4.74 -0.05
C LYS A 4 13.36 -5.70 0.58
N ILE A 5 12.47 -6.29 -0.26
CA ILE A 5 11.54 -7.34 0.15
C ILE A 5 11.78 -8.55 -0.74
N ALA A 6 12.08 -9.70 -0.15
CA ALA A 6 12.19 -10.97 -0.86
C ALA A 6 11.09 -11.92 -0.39
N ILE A 7 10.31 -12.44 -1.33
CA ILE A 7 9.27 -13.44 -1.11
C ILE A 7 9.69 -14.69 -1.86
N LYS A 8 9.80 -15.85 -1.19
CA LYS A 8 10.27 -17.09 -1.79
C LYS A 8 9.35 -18.26 -1.45
N ASP A 9 8.80 -18.89 -2.50
CA ASP A 9 7.84 -20.01 -2.45
C ASP A 9 6.78 -19.88 -1.36
N LEU A 10 6.24 -18.66 -1.22
CA LEU A 10 5.35 -18.30 -0.13
C LEU A 10 4.02 -19.03 -0.25
N ARG A 11 3.66 -19.84 0.75
CA ARG A 11 2.43 -20.61 0.78
C ARG A 11 1.66 -20.38 2.07
N LYS A 12 0.34 -20.32 1.96
CA LYS A 12 -0.56 -20.21 3.11
C LYS A 12 -1.92 -20.81 2.80
N GLY A 13 -2.41 -21.61 3.73
CA GLY A 13 -3.78 -22.08 3.76
C GLY A 13 -4.44 -21.84 5.12
N PHE A 14 -5.73 -21.99 5.17
CA PHE A 14 -6.52 -21.98 6.41
C PHE A 14 -7.37 -23.25 6.46
N ARG A 15 -7.13 -24.11 7.44
CA ARG A 15 -7.72 -25.46 7.52
C ARG A 15 -7.36 -26.26 6.25
N SER A 16 -8.38 -26.66 5.47
CA SER A 16 -8.22 -27.40 4.21
C SER A 16 -8.18 -26.52 2.96
N LEU A 17 -8.27 -25.17 3.12
CA LEU A 17 -8.37 -24.24 2.00
C LEU A 17 -7.02 -23.59 1.71
N PRO A 18 -6.32 -23.94 0.61
CA PRO A 18 -5.13 -23.23 0.18
C PRO A 18 -5.51 -21.83 -0.34
N VAL A 19 -4.80 -20.79 0.12
CA VAL A 19 -5.07 -19.38 -0.22
C VAL A 19 -3.94 -18.76 -1.01
N VAL A 20 -2.69 -18.98 -0.60
CA VAL A 20 -1.48 -18.56 -1.32
C VAL A 20 -0.76 -19.84 -1.78
N GLY A 21 -0.48 -19.93 -3.07
CA GLY A 21 -0.09 -21.18 -3.74
C GLY A 21 1.37 -21.27 -4.20
N GLY A 22 2.24 -20.48 -3.61
CA GLY A 22 3.65 -20.36 -4.02
C GLY A 22 3.87 -19.06 -4.79
N ILE A 23 4.25 -18.00 -4.07
CA ILE A 23 4.57 -16.70 -4.64
C ILE A 23 6.06 -16.45 -4.48
N ASP A 24 6.70 -16.11 -5.61
CA ASP A 24 8.08 -15.63 -5.68
C ASP A 24 8.08 -14.20 -6.21
N LEU A 25 8.55 -13.25 -5.41
CA LEU A 25 8.61 -11.84 -5.79
C LEU A 25 9.74 -11.14 -5.05
N ASP A 26 10.60 -10.46 -5.78
CA ASP A 26 11.59 -9.55 -5.22
C ASP A 26 11.19 -8.10 -5.52
N VAL A 27 11.28 -7.24 -4.51
CA VAL A 27 11.00 -5.80 -4.60
C VAL A 27 12.29 -5.05 -4.28
N ALA A 28 12.71 -4.18 -5.18
CA ALA A 28 13.93 -3.38 -5.00
C ALA A 28 13.73 -2.24 -3.98
N PRO A 29 14.79 -1.72 -3.35
CA PRO A 29 14.70 -0.50 -2.55
C PRO A 29 14.13 0.67 -3.36
N GLY A 30 13.15 1.40 -2.77
CA GLY A 30 12.48 2.54 -3.41
C GLY A 30 11.52 2.17 -4.54
N GLU A 31 11.32 0.88 -4.82
CA GLU A 31 10.39 0.43 -5.86
C GLU A 31 8.94 0.48 -5.38
N PHE A 32 8.04 0.89 -6.28
CA PHE A 32 6.61 0.86 -6.07
C PHE A 32 6.00 -0.32 -6.86
N VAL A 33 5.57 -1.37 -6.17
CA VAL A 33 4.91 -2.53 -6.76
C VAL A 33 3.43 -2.53 -6.42
N ALA A 34 2.56 -2.63 -7.43
CA ALA A 34 1.13 -2.86 -7.23
C ALA A 34 0.77 -4.33 -7.48
N ILE A 35 -0.11 -4.86 -6.65
CA ILE A 35 -0.64 -6.22 -6.77
C ILE A 35 -2.13 -6.13 -7.05
N VAL A 36 -2.55 -6.65 -8.19
CA VAL A 36 -3.95 -6.76 -8.60
C VAL A 36 -4.37 -8.22 -8.72
N GLY A 37 -5.65 -8.49 -8.58
CA GLY A 37 -6.16 -9.85 -8.72
C GLY A 37 -7.64 -9.93 -8.38
N PRO A 38 -8.33 -11.03 -8.74
CA PRO A 38 -9.75 -11.22 -8.49
C PRO A 38 -10.12 -11.07 -7.00
N SER A 39 -11.39 -10.70 -6.74
CA SER A 39 -11.86 -10.65 -5.35
C SER A 39 -11.73 -12.03 -4.68
N GLY A 40 -11.29 -12.04 -3.44
CA GLY A 40 -11.12 -13.26 -2.66
C GLY A 40 -9.94 -14.16 -3.07
N CYS A 41 -9.06 -13.77 -4.00
CA CYS A 41 -7.92 -14.60 -4.39
C CYS A 41 -6.86 -14.78 -3.29
N GLY A 42 -6.80 -13.89 -2.29
CA GLY A 42 -5.82 -13.99 -1.19
C GLY A 42 -4.94 -12.76 -0.98
N LYS A 43 -5.25 -11.62 -1.63
CA LYS A 43 -4.47 -10.37 -1.52
C LYS A 43 -4.27 -9.90 -0.08
N SER A 44 -5.34 -9.82 0.70
CA SER A 44 -5.25 -9.40 2.11
C SER A 44 -4.53 -10.43 2.99
N THR A 45 -4.55 -11.73 2.61
CA THR A 45 -3.72 -12.74 3.27
C THR A 45 -2.25 -12.51 2.95
N LEU A 46 -1.91 -12.25 1.68
CA LEU A 46 -0.55 -11.88 1.27
C LEU A 46 -0.05 -10.65 2.02
N MET A 47 -0.89 -9.61 2.16
CA MET A 47 -0.56 -8.41 2.94
C MET A 47 -0.23 -8.76 4.40
N LYS A 48 -1.03 -9.61 5.05
CA LYS A 48 -0.80 -10.03 6.43
C LYS A 48 0.50 -10.81 6.60
N LEU A 49 0.87 -11.65 5.64
CA LEU A 49 2.13 -12.38 5.61
C LEU A 49 3.32 -11.41 5.48
N LEU A 50 3.24 -10.44 4.57
CA LEU A 50 4.26 -9.41 4.37
C LEU A 50 4.45 -8.52 5.60
N ALA A 51 3.36 -8.18 6.27
CA ALA A 51 3.38 -7.37 7.48
C ALA A 51 3.81 -8.14 8.75
N GLY A 52 3.93 -9.48 8.67
CA GLY A 52 4.24 -10.33 9.81
C GLY A 52 3.08 -10.53 10.79
N PHE A 53 1.84 -10.20 10.40
CA PHE A 53 0.63 -10.48 11.19
C PHE A 53 0.21 -11.95 11.11
N GLU A 54 0.62 -12.64 10.03
CA GLU A 54 0.41 -14.06 9.81
C GLU A 54 1.76 -14.72 9.48
N GLN A 55 1.91 -16.01 9.83
CA GLN A 55 3.07 -16.78 9.43
C GLN A 55 2.73 -17.67 8.23
N PRO A 56 3.64 -17.83 7.25
CA PRO A 56 3.44 -18.75 6.14
C PRO A 56 3.48 -20.21 6.63
N ASP A 57 2.84 -21.10 5.88
CA ASP A 57 2.92 -22.55 6.14
C ASP A 57 4.21 -23.14 5.53
N SER A 58 4.68 -22.54 4.42
CA SER A 58 6.01 -22.80 3.83
C SER A 58 6.48 -21.59 3.03
N GLY A 59 7.77 -21.59 2.67
CA GLY A 59 8.43 -20.43 2.10
C GLY A 59 8.70 -19.36 3.14
N HIS A 60 9.06 -18.17 2.72
CA HIS A 60 9.33 -17.06 3.66
C HIS A 60 9.21 -15.70 2.98
N VAL A 61 9.05 -14.69 3.80
CA VAL A 61 9.25 -13.27 3.47
C VAL A 61 10.47 -12.78 4.22
N ALA A 62 11.36 -12.05 3.57
CA ALA A 62 12.48 -11.37 4.19
C ALA A 62 12.48 -9.89 3.82
N ILE A 63 12.87 -9.03 4.76
CA ILE A 63 13.11 -7.61 4.58
C ILE A 63 14.58 -7.36 4.88
N ASP A 64 15.32 -6.75 3.96
CA ASP A 64 16.77 -6.55 4.06
C ASP A 64 17.52 -7.85 4.40
N GLY A 65 17.08 -8.99 3.84
CA GLY A 65 17.62 -10.31 4.12
C GLY A 65 17.19 -10.94 5.45
N VAL A 66 16.45 -10.22 6.30
CA VAL A 66 15.98 -10.70 7.61
C VAL A 66 14.57 -11.30 7.49
N PRO A 67 14.34 -12.56 7.87
CA PRO A 67 13.01 -13.17 7.80
C PRO A 67 11.98 -12.44 8.68
N VAL A 68 10.82 -12.17 8.10
CA VAL A 68 9.68 -11.54 8.78
C VAL A 68 8.97 -12.57 9.65
N ARG A 69 9.10 -12.44 10.96
CA ARG A 69 8.44 -13.32 11.94
C ARG A 69 7.38 -12.61 12.78
N ARG A 70 7.37 -11.28 12.77
CA ARG A 70 6.45 -10.41 13.50
C ARG A 70 6.41 -9.03 12.84
N PRO A 71 5.42 -8.20 13.13
CA PRO A 71 5.38 -6.82 12.64
C PRO A 71 6.64 -6.04 13.01
N SER A 72 7.09 -5.21 12.08
CA SER A 72 8.27 -4.35 12.22
C SER A 72 7.85 -2.88 12.22
N PRO A 73 8.44 -2.02 13.05
CA PRO A 73 8.19 -0.58 12.99
C PRO A 73 8.64 0.07 11.67
N ASN A 74 9.56 -0.58 10.93
CA ASN A 74 10.05 -0.09 9.64
C ASN A 74 9.12 -0.43 8.46
N ALA A 75 8.07 -1.25 8.68
CA ALA A 75 7.09 -1.63 7.68
C ALA A 75 5.69 -1.29 8.17
N ILE A 76 5.14 -0.16 7.72
CA ILE A 76 3.82 0.32 8.16
C ILE A 76 2.75 -0.16 7.20
N VAL A 77 1.61 -0.58 7.78
CA VAL A 77 0.43 -1.02 7.03
C VAL A 77 -0.66 0.04 7.07
N ILE A 78 -1.09 0.46 5.88
CA ILE A 78 -2.34 1.22 5.69
C ILE A 78 -3.40 0.20 5.30
N SER A 79 -4.27 -0.17 6.24
CA SER A 79 -5.24 -1.23 6.05
C SER A 79 -6.51 -0.74 5.36
N GLN A 80 -7.28 -1.67 4.77
CA GLN A 80 -8.58 -1.38 4.19
C GLN A 80 -9.57 -0.89 5.25
N GLN A 81 -9.58 -1.53 6.42
CA GLN A 81 -10.37 -1.08 7.57
C GLN A 81 -9.63 0.02 8.32
N GLY A 82 -10.31 1.14 8.57
CA GLY A 82 -9.71 2.29 9.26
C GLY A 82 -9.12 1.92 10.62
N SER A 83 -7.98 2.54 10.94
CA SER A 83 -7.22 2.27 12.16
C SER A 83 -6.99 3.53 13.00
N VAL A 84 -7.75 4.60 12.75
CA VAL A 84 -7.66 5.86 13.49
C VAL A 84 -8.11 5.67 14.94
N PHE A 85 -7.36 6.20 15.90
CA PHE A 85 -7.71 6.14 17.33
C PHE A 85 -8.84 7.14 17.65
N PRO A 86 -10.05 6.65 18.00
CA PRO A 86 -11.23 7.53 18.14
C PRO A 86 -11.19 8.48 19.35
N TRP A 87 -10.31 8.20 20.30
CA TRP A 87 -10.11 9.04 21.50
C TRP A 87 -8.98 10.08 21.37
N LEU A 88 -8.28 10.11 20.24
CA LEU A 88 -7.23 11.07 19.94
C LEU A 88 -7.71 12.06 18.87
N THR A 89 -7.29 13.32 18.96
CA THR A 89 -7.46 14.30 17.87
C THR A 89 -6.67 13.91 16.62
N VAL A 90 -6.89 14.59 15.50
CA VAL A 90 -6.10 14.39 14.27
C VAL A 90 -4.61 14.53 14.57
N ARG A 91 -4.18 15.64 15.19
CA ARG A 91 -2.77 15.88 15.54
C ARG A 91 -2.21 14.78 16.42
N GLU A 92 -2.92 14.37 17.46
CA GLU A 92 -2.47 13.32 18.37
C GLU A 92 -2.38 11.96 17.67
N ASN A 93 -3.31 11.65 16.75
CA ASN A 93 -3.21 10.48 15.89
C ASN A 93 -1.92 10.49 15.07
N LEU A 94 -1.58 11.60 14.42
CA LEU A 94 -0.37 11.72 13.62
C LEU A 94 0.90 11.65 14.48
N MET A 95 0.85 12.20 15.70
CA MET A 95 1.97 12.16 16.63
C MET A 95 2.19 10.80 17.29
N PHE A 96 1.21 9.90 17.25
CA PHE A 96 1.21 8.65 18.02
C PHE A 96 2.44 7.77 17.76
N GLY A 97 2.91 7.70 16.51
CA GLY A 97 4.09 6.92 16.12
C GLY A 97 5.41 7.69 16.22
N LEU A 98 5.38 8.99 16.48
CA LEU A 98 6.57 9.83 16.58
C LEU A 98 7.19 9.69 17.96
N LEU A 99 8.13 8.79 18.12
CA LEU A 99 8.77 8.52 19.42
C LEU A 99 9.93 9.47 19.69
N ASP A 100 10.62 9.94 18.65
CA ASP A 100 11.79 10.79 18.73
C ASP A 100 11.43 12.28 18.61
N GLY A 101 12.29 13.13 19.17
CA GLY A 101 12.15 14.59 19.15
C GLY A 101 11.34 15.16 20.33
N ASP A 102 11.46 16.47 20.50
CA ASP A 102 10.68 17.20 21.49
C ASP A 102 9.18 17.33 21.05
N PRO A 103 8.28 17.67 21.98
CA PRO A 103 6.85 17.81 21.65
C PRO A 103 6.55 18.81 20.54
N ALA A 104 7.33 19.91 20.44
CA ALA A 104 7.12 20.92 19.41
C ALA A 104 7.52 20.41 18.02
N ALA A 105 8.66 19.71 17.92
CA ALA A 105 9.11 19.06 16.67
C ALA A 105 8.11 18.01 16.19
N ARG A 106 7.59 17.17 17.08
CA ARG A 106 6.56 16.17 16.77
C ARG A 106 5.26 16.82 16.29
N ALA A 107 4.83 17.90 16.94
CA ALA A 107 3.65 18.65 16.53
C ALA A 107 3.84 19.29 15.15
N ALA A 108 5.01 19.88 14.87
CA ALA A 108 5.33 20.45 13.55
C ALA A 108 5.31 19.38 12.44
N THR A 109 5.86 18.19 12.71
CA THR A 109 5.78 17.04 11.79
C THR A 109 4.33 16.64 11.55
N ALA A 110 3.52 16.51 12.59
CA ALA A 110 2.10 16.15 12.47
C ALA A 110 1.33 17.19 11.65
N ASP A 111 1.57 18.49 11.89
CA ASP A 111 0.92 19.59 11.15
C ASP A 111 1.32 19.59 9.68
N HIS A 112 2.60 19.30 9.35
CA HIS A 112 3.07 19.14 7.97
C HIS A 112 2.31 18.04 7.23
N TYR A 113 2.21 16.83 7.82
CA TYR A 113 1.49 15.72 7.18
C TYR A 113 -0.02 15.94 7.16
N ALA A 114 -0.61 16.63 8.16
CA ALA A 114 -2.02 17.04 8.13
C ALA A 114 -2.30 18.00 6.96
N GLU A 115 -1.43 18.99 6.73
CA GLU A 115 -1.56 19.91 5.60
C GLU A 115 -1.39 19.19 4.25
N MET A 116 -0.40 18.28 4.14
CA MET A 116 -0.15 17.46 2.95
C MET A 116 -1.40 16.67 2.52
N VAL A 117 -2.12 16.07 3.47
CA VAL A 117 -3.35 15.31 3.15
C VAL A 117 -4.62 16.20 3.10
N GLY A 118 -4.47 17.54 3.14
CA GLY A 118 -5.58 18.48 3.08
C GLY A 118 -6.48 18.47 4.31
N LEU A 119 -5.89 18.27 5.49
CA LEU A 119 -6.57 18.34 6.80
C LEU A 119 -6.17 19.57 7.61
N LYS A 120 -5.57 20.60 6.97
CA LYS A 120 -5.27 21.88 7.61
C LYS A 120 -6.55 22.51 8.18
N GLY A 121 -6.49 22.87 9.45
CA GLY A 121 -7.61 23.41 10.22
C GLY A 121 -8.43 22.36 10.98
N PHE A 122 -8.15 21.05 10.76
CA PHE A 122 -8.80 19.94 11.46
C PHE A 122 -7.89 19.27 12.51
N GLU A 123 -6.74 19.87 12.83
CA GLU A 123 -5.72 19.26 13.71
C GLU A 123 -6.27 18.94 15.11
N LYS A 124 -7.25 19.71 15.58
CA LYS A 124 -7.90 19.55 16.89
C LYS A 124 -9.20 18.74 16.85
N ALA A 125 -9.68 18.40 15.66
CA ALA A 125 -10.91 17.62 15.50
C ALA A 125 -10.70 16.16 15.94
N TYR A 126 -11.74 15.57 16.51
CA TYR A 126 -11.79 14.15 16.83
C TYR A 126 -12.31 13.35 15.62
N PRO A 127 -11.97 12.05 15.51
CA PRO A 127 -12.41 11.18 14.41
C PRO A 127 -13.92 11.20 14.16
N GLN A 128 -14.74 11.30 15.19
CA GLN A 128 -16.22 11.38 15.07
C GLN A 128 -16.74 12.65 14.39
N GLU A 129 -15.90 13.68 14.27
CA GLU A 129 -16.22 14.95 13.61
C GLU A 129 -15.80 14.94 12.12
N LEU A 130 -15.19 13.84 11.65
CA LEU A 130 -14.61 13.72 10.33
C LEU A 130 -15.45 12.82 9.42
N SER A 131 -15.45 13.10 8.11
CA SER A 131 -15.99 12.17 7.11
C SER A 131 -15.11 10.92 6.97
N GLY A 132 -15.66 9.84 6.41
CA GLY A 132 -14.89 8.60 6.15
C GLY A 132 -13.63 8.84 5.29
N GLY A 133 -13.74 9.72 4.28
CA GLY A 133 -12.58 10.12 3.47
C GLY A 133 -11.54 10.93 4.25
N MET A 134 -11.96 11.77 5.21
CA MET A 134 -11.03 12.48 6.09
C MET A 134 -10.34 11.51 7.04
N LEU A 135 -11.05 10.53 7.58
CA LEU A 135 -10.44 9.48 8.42
C LEU A 135 -9.36 8.71 7.68
N LYS A 136 -9.61 8.36 6.40
CA LYS A 136 -8.61 7.67 5.57
C LYS A 136 -7.37 8.53 5.34
N ARG A 137 -7.54 9.83 5.17
CA ARG A 137 -6.41 10.78 5.05
C ARG A 137 -5.62 10.91 6.36
N VAL A 138 -6.27 10.88 7.52
CA VAL A 138 -5.58 10.81 8.83
C VAL A 138 -4.73 9.53 8.92
N GLU A 139 -5.27 8.38 8.51
CA GLU A 139 -4.56 7.10 8.52
C GLU A 139 -3.29 7.13 7.64
N ILE A 140 -3.41 7.64 6.41
CA ILE A 140 -2.29 7.80 5.48
C ILE A 140 -1.23 8.75 6.06
N ALA A 141 -1.65 9.93 6.55
CA ALA A 141 -0.74 10.90 7.14
C ALA A 141 0.01 10.34 8.36
N ARG A 142 -0.69 9.61 9.24
CA ARG A 142 -0.09 8.95 10.40
C ARG A 142 0.95 7.90 9.99
N ALA A 143 0.66 7.13 8.95
CA ALA A 143 1.58 6.11 8.44
C ALA A 143 2.86 6.71 7.87
N LEU A 144 2.76 7.84 7.15
CA LEU A 144 3.90 8.51 6.55
C LEU A 144 4.70 9.36 7.54
N ALA A 145 4.06 9.93 8.57
CA ALA A 145 4.71 10.79 9.55
C ALA A 145 5.90 10.13 10.26
N VAL A 146 5.87 8.81 10.42
CA VAL A 146 6.98 8.04 11.04
C VAL A 146 8.10 7.68 10.06
N LYS A 147 7.99 8.09 8.78
CA LYS A 147 8.99 7.85 7.72
C LYS A 147 9.45 6.39 7.64
N PRO A 148 8.55 5.43 7.42
CA PRO A 148 8.91 4.02 7.39
C PRO A 148 9.72 3.69 6.14
N ASP A 149 10.59 2.68 6.20
CA ASP A 149 11.30 2.18 5.01
C ASP A 149 10.34 1.56 3.98
N ILE A 150 9.30 0.88 4.50
CA ILE A 150 8.34 0.12 3.69
C ILE A 150 6.93 0.57 4.02
N VAL A 151 6.14 0.87 2.99
CA VAL A 151 4.71 1.16 3.10
C VAL A 151 3.90 0.05 2.40
N LEU A 152 3.11 -0.65 3.19
CA LEU A 152 2.19 -1.70 2.73
C LEU A 152 0.78 -1.12 2.71
N MET A 153 0.11 -1.10 1.55
CA MET A 153 -1.21 -0.46 1.39
C MET A 153 -2.24 -1.47 0.88
N ASP A 154 -3.35 -1.63 1.61
CA ASP A 154 -4.49 -2.45 1.20
C ASP A 154 -5.69 -1.55 0.88
N GLU A 155 -5.94 -1.32 -0.40
CA GLU A 155 -7.02 -0.49 -0.94
C GLU A 155 -7.12 0.92 -0.30
N PRO A 156 -6.03 1.71 -0.30
CA PRO A 156 -5.93 2.94 0.49
C PRO A 156 -6.89 4.05 0.06
N PHE A 157 -7.42 4.01 -1.16
CA PHE A 157 -8.28 5.06 -1.72
C PHE A 157 -9.75 4.64 -1.90
N SER A 158 -10.12 3.40 -1.53
CA SER A 158 -11.47 2.85 -1.74
C SER A 158 -12.60 3.63 -1.05
N ALA A 159 -12.28 4.35 0.04
CA ALA A 159 -13.24 5.16 0.79
C ALA A 159 -13.32 6.63 0.34
N LEU A 160 -12.57 7.02 -0.70
CA LEU A 160 -12.50 8.39 -1.21
C LEU A 160 -13.37 8.57 -2.45
N ASP A 161 -13.96 9.76 -2.60
CA ASP A 161 -14.55 10.16 -3.88
C ASP A 161 -13.46 10.33 -4.96
N ALA A 162 -13.84 10.23 -6.24
CA ALA A 162 -12.92 10.22 -7.37
C ALA A 162 -11.97 11.41 -7.44
N LEU A 163 -12.44 12.63 -7.14
CA LEU A 163 -11.62 13.84 -7.20
C LEU A 163 -10.63 13.89 -6.03
N THR A 164 -11.08 13.52 -4.84
CA THR A 164 -10.24 13.43 -3.64
C THR A 164 -9.20 12.34 -3.80
N ALA A 165 -9.59 11.15 -4.32
CA ALA A 165 -8.68 10.05 -4.60
C ALA A 165 -7.57 10.49 -5.58
N LEU A 166 -7.91 11.19 -6.66
CA LEU A 166 -6.94 11.67 -7.65
C LEU A 166 -5.91 12.64 -7.03
N LYS A 167 -6.36 13.61 -6.24
CA LYS A 167 -5.49 14.55 -5.54
C LYS A 167 -4.58 13.80 -4.56
N MET A 168 -5.17 12.88 -3.80
CA MET A 168 -4.46 12.12 -2.78
C MET A 168 -3.40 11.18 -3.39
N ARG A 169 -3.69 10.54 -4.53
CA ARG A 169 -2.72 9.72 -5.29
C ARG A 169 -1.50 10.54 -5.71
N ASN A 170 -1.72 11.77 -6.20
CA ASN A 170 -0.63 12.67 -6.61
C ASN A 170 0.26 13.05 -5.43
N GLU A 171 -0.34 13.51 -4.33
CA GLU A 171 0.41 13.92 -3.15
C GLU A 171 1.15 12.74 -2.50
N LEU A 172 0.47 11.59 -2.38
CA LEU A 172 1.07 10.37 -1.85
C LEU A 172 2.27 9.94 -2.70
N LEU A 173 2.11 9.90 -4.03
CA LEU A 173 3.19 9.52 -4.94
C LEU A 173 4.39 10.45 -4.80
N ARG A 174 4.15 11.77 -4.69
CA ARG A 174 5.21 12.76 -4.50
C ARG A 174 6.01 12.46 -3.23
N VAL A 175 5.34 12.31 -2.08
CA VAL A 175 5.99 12.04 -0.80
C VAL A 175 6.73 10.70 -0.81
N LEU A 176 6.09 9.63 -1.30
CA LEU A 176 6.71 8.30 -1.36
C LEU A 176 8.00 8.29 -2.20
N ARG A 177 8.04 9.09 -3.28
CA ARG A 177 9.21 9.23 -4.14
C ARG A 177 10.28 10.13 -3.53
N GLU A 178 9.90 11.29 -2.99
CA GLU A 178 10.83 12.23 -2.35
C GLU A 178 11.54 11.60 -1.14
N GLU A 179 10.81 10.80 -0.36
CA GLU A 179 11.35 10.12 0.82
C GLU A 179 11.91 8.70 0.52
N ASN A 180 11.87 8.27 -0.76
CA ASN A 180 12.41 7.00 -1.26
C ASN A 180 11.85 5.75 -0.55
N HIS A 181 10.55 5.75 -0.24
CA HIS A 181 9.89 4.59 0.35
C HIS A 181 9.79 3.43 -0.63
N THR A 182 9.96 2.20 -0.13
CA THR A 182 9.58 0.98 -0.86
C THR A 182 8.11 0.70 -0.62
N VAL A 183 7.33 0.52 -1.70
CA VAL A 183 5.86 0.46 -1.59
C VAL A 183 5.31 -0.82 -2.18
N LEU A 184 4.39 -1.44 -1.46
CA LEU A 184 3.58 -2.56 -1.93
C LEU A 184 2.10 -2.21 -1.78
N LEU A 185 1.43 -1.98 -2.91
CA LEU A 185 0.02 -1.61 -2.99
C LEU A 185 -0.83 -2.81 -3.40
N ILE A 186 -1.84 -3.12 -2.65
CA ILE A 186 -2.93 -4.00 -3.08
C ILE A 186 -4.11 -3.13 -3.49
N THR A 187 -4.60 -3.34 -4.71
CA THR A 187 -5.79 -2.66 -5.22
C THR A 187 -6.56 -3.54 -6.19
N HIS A 188 -7.84 -3.27 -6.37
CA HIS A 188 -8.66 -3.81 -7.44
C HIS A 188 -8.78 -2.85 -8.64
N ASP A 189 -8.31 -1.61 -8.49
CA ASP A 189 -8.32 -0.57 -9.54
C ASP A 189 -7.03 -0.67 -10.37
N VAL A 190 -7.17 -1.16 -11.61
CA VAL A 190 -6.06 -1.33 -12.55
C VAL A 190 -5.48 0.02 -12.97
N GLU A 191 -6.30 1.06 -13.09
CA GLU A 191 -5.82 2.41 -13.42
C GLU A 191 -4.96 2.99 -12.30
N GLU A 192 -5.37 2.79 -11.06
CA GLU A 192 -4.58 3.16 -9.89
C GLU A 192 -3.22 2.46 -9.88
N ALA A 193 -3.22 1.13 -10.10
CA ALA A 193 -2.00 0.34 -10.16
C ALA A 193 -1.02 0.85 -11.22
N ILE A 194 -1.50 1.10 -12.45
CA ILE A 194 -0.69 1.62 -13.56
C ILE A 194 -0.22 3.06 -13.29
N TYR A 195 -1.08 3.87 -12.66
CA TYR A 195 -0.74 5.25 -12.37
C TYR A 195 0.41 5.38 -11.37
N LEU A 196 0.42 4.54 -10.33
CA LEU A 196 1.32 4.66 -9.19
C LEU A 196 2.58 3.79 -9.30
N ALA A 197 2.46 2.55 -9.79
CA ALA A 197 3.48 1.54 -9.61
C ALA A 197 4.54 1.51 -10.73
N ASP A 198 5.75 1.07 -10.40
CA ASP A 198 6.81 0.75 -11.36
C ASP A 198 6.60 -0.63 -12.00
N ARG A 199 5.94 -1.54 -11.26
CA ARG A 199 5.48 -2.86 -11.74
C ARG A 199 4.09 -3.17 -11.22
N VAL A 200 3.29 -3.81 -12.08
CA VAL A 200 1.99 -4.38 -11.69
C VAL A 200 2.08 -5.90 -11.73
N VAL A 201 1.83 -6.53 -10.59
CA VAL A 201 1.79 -7.99 -10.42
C VAL A 201 0.35 -8.45 -10.47
N VAL A 202 0.03 -9.34 -11.39
CA VAL A 202 -1.32 -9.92 -11.54
C VAL A 202 -1.37 -11.29 -10.88
N LEU A 203 -2.26 -11.45 -9.90
CA LEU A 203 -2.48 -12.72 -9.23
C LEU A 203 -3.58 -13.55 -9.92
N SER A 204 -3.44 -14.88 -9.81
CA SER A 204 -4.47 -15.84 -10.19
C SER A 204 -5.65 -15.82 -9.22
N THR A 205 -6.72 -16.56 -9.57
CA THR A 205 -7.72 -17.02 -8.60
C THR A 205 -7.05 -17.91 -7.54
N ARG A 206 -7.77 -18.19 -6.45
CA ARG A 206 -7.30 -19.04 -5.34
C ARG A 206 -6.99 -20.47 -5.79
N PRO A 207 -5.87 -21.06 -5.35
CA PRO A 207 -4.79 -20.46 -4.56
C PRO A 207 -4.00 -19.44 -5.38
N ALA A 208 -3.72 -18.26 -4.79
CA ALA A 208 -3.06 -17.16 -5.48
C ALA A 208 -1.62 -17.52 -5.87
N THR A 209 -1.31 -17.35 -7.14
CA THR A 209 0.03 -17.39 -7.71
C THR A 209 0.22 -16.16 -8.60
N ILE A 210 1.45 -15.81 -8.92
CA ILE A 210 1.71 -14.75 -9.91
C ILE A 210 1.43 -15.30 -11.30
N ARG A 211 0.49 -14.67 -12.04
CA ARG A 211 0.24 -14.94 -13.44
C ARG A 211 1.22 -14.24 -14.35
N THR A 212 1.35 -12.94 -14.15
CA THR A 212 2.16 -12.06 -14.99
C THR A 212 2.61 -10.86 -14.20
N VAL A 213 3.75 -10.29 -14.58
CA VAL A 213 4.28 -9.04 -14.07
C VAL A 213 4.44 -8.07 -15.22
N PHE A 214 3.84 -6.91 -15.12
CA PHE A 214 3.91 -5.85 -16.12
C PHE A 214 4.83 -4.71 -15.61
N PRO A 215 5.99 -4.47 -16.24
CA PRO A 215 6.78 -3.29 -15.96
C PRO A 215 6.11 -2.06 -16.56
N ILE A 216 6.09 -0.94 -15.83
CA ILE A 216 5.53 0.33 -16.29
C ILE A 216 6.70 1.30 -16.50
N ALA A 217 7.20 1.36 -17.73
CA ALA A 217 8.39 2.14 -18.07
C ALA A 217 8.13 3.66 -18.20
N GLN A 218 6.86 4.07 -18.30
CA GLN A 218 6.49 5.48 -18.49
C GLN A 218 6.81 6.29 -17.23
N PRO A 219 7.50 7.43 -17.39
CA PRO A 219 7.86 8.29 -16.26
C PRO A 219 6.63 8.99 -15.66
N HIS A 220 6.72 9.38 -14.40
CA HIS A 220 5.72 10.26 -13.77
C HIS A 220 5.94 11.75 -14.13
N PRO A 221 4.89 12.59 -14.19
CA PRO A 221 3.47 12.22 -13.98
C PRO A 221 2.89 11.46 -15.18
N ARG A 222 2.16 10.39 -14.92
CA ARG A 222 1.50 9.57 -15.95
C ARG A 222 0.10 10.09 -16.27
N LYS A 223 -0.31 9.91 -17.52
CA LYS A 223 -1.72 10.06 -17.94
C LYS A 223 -2.18 8.68 -18.39
N VAL A 224 -3.12 8.08 -17.67
CA VAL A 224 -3.62 6.73 -17.97
C VAL A 224 -4.22 6.64 -19.38
N SER A 225 -4.63 7.77 -19.96
CA SER A 225 -5.10 7.87 -21.34
C SER A 225 -4.00 7.77 -22.42
N GLN A 226 -2.72 7.66 -22.05
CA GLN A 226 -1.64 7.45 -23.04
C GLN A 226 -1.79 6.07 -23.69
N PRO A 227 -1.65 5.92 -25.03
CA PRO A 227 -1.87 4.66 -25.74
C PRO A 227 -1.09 3.48 -25.13
N ALA A 228 0.18 3.66 -24.83
CA ALA A 228 1.01 2.62 -24.24
C ALA A 228 0.53 2.15 -22.84
N LEU A 229 -0.08 3.03 -22.05
CA LEU A 229 -0.66 2.67 -20.74
C LEU A 229 -2.04 2.02 -20.91
N GLN A 230 -2.80 2.39 -21.96
CA GLN A 230 -4.05 1.72 -22.30
C GLN A 230 -3.80 0.27 -22.75
N GLU A 231 -2.79 0.02 -23.58
CA GLU A 231 -2.40 -1.34 -23.99
C GLU A 231 -2.04 -2.21 -22.77
N ILE A 232 -1.29 -1.66 -21.81
CA ILE A 232 -0.97 -2.37 -20.56
C ILE A 232 -2.23 -2.62 -19.73
N LYS A 233 -3.14 -1.63 -19.63
CA LYS A 233 -4.43 -1.79 -18.94
C LYS A 233 -5.24 -2.93 -19.53
N ASP A 234 -5.40 -2.94 -20.86
CA ASP A 234 -6.17 -3.97 -21.55
C ASP A 234 -5.55 -5.35 -21.37
N ALA A 235 -4.20 -5.46 -21.43
CA ALA A 235 -3.49 -6.70 -21.15
C ALA A 235 -3.69 -7.19 -19.71
N ILE A 236 -3.69 -6.29 -18.72
CA ILE A 236 -3.97 -6.65 -17.32
C ILE A 236 -5.43 -7.12 -17.19
N LEU A 237 -6.40 -6.40 -17.78
CA LEU A 237 -7.81 -6.77 -17.72
C LEU A 237 -8.08 -8.12 -18.40
N ALA A 238 -7.40 -8.44 -19.51
CA ALA A 238 -7.45 -9.76 -20.15
C ALA A 238 -6.91 -10.86 -19.21
N GLN A 239 -5.80 -10.62 -18.51
CA GLN A 239 -5.27 -11.57 -17.51
C GLN A 239 -6.22 -11.76 -16.31
N LEU A 240 -7.01 -10.75 -15.97
CA LEU A 240 -8.04 -10.85 -14.92
C LEU A 240 -9.33 -11.52 -15.39
N GLY A 241 -9.46 -11.79 -16.72
CA GLY A 241 -10.65 -12.38 -17.33
C GLY A 241 -11.84 -11.42 -17.45
N VAL A 242 -11.56 -10.11 -17.51
CA VAL A 242 -12.56 -9.03 -17.66
C VAL A 242 -12.77 -8.66 -19.14
N LEU A 243 -11.73 -8.79 -19.97
CA LEU A 243 -11.78 -8.63 -21.42
C LEU A 243 -11.50 -9.99 -22.09
N GLU A 244 -12.21 -10.28 -23.17
CA GLU A 244 -11.85 -11.38 -24.08
C GLU A 244 -10.52 -11.02 -24.79
N ALA A 245 -9.62 -11.99 -24.85
CA ALA A 245 -8.29 -11.82 -25.45
C ALA A 245 -8.37 -11.73 -26.99
#